data_48df6016179a15f910304dfcc3178fe5
#
_entry.id   48df6016179a15f910304dfcc3178fe5
#
_cell.length_a   1.000
_cell.length_b   1.000
_cell.length_c   1.000
_cell.angle_alpha   90.00
_cell.angle_beta   90.00
_cell.angle_gamma   90.00
#
_symmetry.space_group_name_H-M   'P 1'
#
loop_
_entity.id
_entity.type
_entity.pdbx_description
1 polymer ?
#
loop_
_entity_poly.entity_id
_entity_poly.type
_entity_poly.pdbx_seq_one_letter_code
_entity_poly.pdbx_strand_id
1 'polypeptide(L)'
;DKGGYTDLNDNGAYICERLAEKFELDTGDTFVLSPYGTDKKYTLKLNGIIRSTSECVVITEEYADTLNIYYTPDSVYTKTVKKDIKSDAAIKTVQSKQAIMDSFDSFLEIMNSMIFVLVGGALVLGIVVLYNLGVMSYTERYREMATLKVVGFKDGKIGRLLIGQNMWLSLLGIIVGLPLGAFTLDYLLKKMASEYEMRMYIGPTTYIVSIALTFGVSLLVSLMVARKNKKIDMVEALKGAE
;
A
#
# COMPACT_ATOMS: atom_id res chain seq x y z
N ASP A 1 5.98 -8.57 -13.63
CA ASP A 1 6.63 -9.87 -13.78
C ASP A 1 5.58 -10.88 -14.21
N LYS A 2 5.79 -11.47 -15.40
CA LYS A 2 4.99 -12.58 -15.89
C LYS A 2 5.42 -13.81 -15.09
N GLY A 3 4.61 -14.25 -14.12
CA GLY A 3 4.84 -15.49 -13.39
C GLY A 3 4.93 -16.64 -14.39
N GLY A 4 6.13 -17.13 -14.62
CA GLY A 4 6.37 -18.34 -15.38
C GLY A 4 6.33 -19.54 -14.43
N TYR A 5 5.83 -20.67 -14.91
CA TYR A 5 6.06 -21.93 -14.21
C TYR A 5 7.53 -22.30 -14.39
N THR A 6 8.16 -22.70 -13.31
CA THR A 6 9.56 -23.19 -13.31
C THR A 6 9.51 -24.69 -13.04
N ASP A 7 10.17 -25.48 -13.88
CA ASP A 7 10.35 -26.88 -13.59
C ASP A 7 11.30 -27.03 -12.39
N LEU A 8 10.89 -27.84 -11.43
CA LEU A 8 11.67 -28.08 -10.22
C LEU A 8 12.72 -29.17 -10.51
N ASN A 9 13.96 -28.91 -10.12
CA ASN A 9 15.04 -29.88 -10.17
C ASN A 9 15.05 -30.72 -8.89
N ASP A 10 15.41 -32.02 -9.03
CA ASP A 10 15.41 -32.98 -7.93
C ASP A 10 16.65 -32.89 -7.02
N ASN A 11 17.46 -31.86 -7.16
CA ASN A 11 18.75 -31.72 -6.47
C ASN A 11 18.69 -30.77 -5.25
N GLY A 12 17.50 -30.32 -4.84
CA GLY A 12 17.38 -29.37 -3.74
C GLY A 12 15.96 -28.91 -3.47
N ALA A 13 15.87 -28.04 -2.50
CA ALA A 13 14.63 -27.39 -2.08
C ALA A 13 14.47 -26.02 -2.69
N TYR A 14 13.24 -25.57 -2.83
CA TYR A 14 12.86 -24.22 -3.22
C TYR A 14 12.11 -23.56 -2.07
N ILE A 15 12.44 -22.31 -1.78
CA ILE A 15 11.76 -21.53 -0.74
C ILE A 15 11.16 -20.27 -1.34
N CYS A 16 10.16 -19.68 -0.66
CA CYS A 16 9.62 -18.40 -1.07
C CYS A 16 10.62 -17.25 -0.80
N GLU A 17 10.50 -16.15 -1.56
CA GLU A 17 11.36 -14.97 -1.48
C GLU A 17 11.43 -14.43 -0.03
N ARG A 18 10.30 -14.46 0.68
CA ARG A 18 10.21 -14.00 2.05
C ARG A 18 11.03 -14.84 3.05
N LEU A 19 11.01 -16.18 2.92
CA LEU A 19 11.84 -17.05 3.76
C LEU A 19 13.32 -16.81 3.48
N ALA A 20 13.68 -16.60 2.21
CA ALA A 20 15.04 -16.28 1.81
C ALA A 20 15.50 -14.96 2.48
N GLU A 21 14.70 -13.89 2.41
CA GLU A 21 15.01 -12.62 3.07
C GLU A 21 15.05 -12.74 4.60
N LYS A 22 14.10 -13.47 5.20
CA LYS A 22 13.99 -13.62 6.66
C LYS A 22 15.18 -14.35 7.28
N PHE A 23 15.73 -15.32 6.58
CA PHE A 23 16.84 -16.15 7.04
C PHE A 23 18.16 -15.84 6.34
N GLU A 24 18.18 -14.78 5.51
CA GLU A 24 19.36 -14.32 4.75
C GLU A 24 19.99 -15.47 3.94
N LEU A 25 19.13 -16.24 3.22
CA LEU A 25 19.57 -17.41 2.44
C LEU A 25 19.68 -17.07 0.96
N ASP A 26 20.79 -17.44 0.37
CA ASP A 26 21.04 -17.35 -1.07
C ASP A 26 21.01 -18.74 -1.76
N THR A 27 20.77 -18.74 -3.06
CA THR A 27 20.79 -19.97 -3.86
C THR A 27 22.13 -20.68 -3.74
N GLY A 28 22.10 -21.93 -3.30
CA GLY A 28 23.28 -22.77 -3.03
C GLY A 28 23.56 -23.01 -1.55
N ASP A 29 22.96 -22.23 -0.68
CA ASP A 29 23.07 -22.40 0.77
C ASP A 29 22.35 -23.66 1.26
N THR A 30 22.66 -24.05 2.50
CA THR A 30 21.99 -25.17 3.17
C THR A 30 21.26 -24.67 4.40
N PHE A 31 20.04 -25.13 4.58
CA PHE A 31 19.22 -24.81 5.75
C PHE A 31 18.64 -26.07 6.38
N VAL A 32 18.25 -25.96 7.65
CA VAL A 32 17.67 -27.08 8.40
C VAL A 32 16.18 -26.91 8.49
N LEU A 33 15.44 -27.89 7.98
CA LEU A 33 13.98 -28.01 8.12
C LEU A 33 13.65 -29.01 9.23
N SER A 34 12.82 -28.57 10.17
CA SER A 34 12.20 -29.46 11.17
C SER A 34 10.69 -29.43 10.96
N PRO A 35 10.08 -30.50 10.42
CA PRO A 35 8.64 -30.58 10.25
C PRO A 35 7.92 -30.50 11.60
N TYR A 36 6.79 -29.80 11.61
CA TYR A 36 5.99 -29.61 12.81
C TYR A 36 5.56 -30.97 13.43
N GLY A 37 5.75 -31.12 14.73
CA GLY A 37 5.36 -32.34 15.46
C GLY A 37 6.41 -33.48 15.41
N THR A 38 7.60 -33.22 14.86
CA THR A 38 8.71 -34.19 14.84
C THR A 38 10.00 -33.56 15.34
N ASP A 39 10.83 -34.34 16.06
CA ASP A 39 12.19 -33.91 16.46
C ASP A 39 13.23 -34.12 15.34
N LYS A 40 12.80 -34.64 14.19
CA LYS A 40 13.71 -34.89 13.07
C LYS A 40 14.11 -33.59 12.38
N LYS A 41 15.39 -33.46 12.10
CA LYS A 41 15.99 -32.32 11.39
C LYS A 41 16.52 -32.81 10.06
N TYR A 42 16.11 -32.14 8.99
CA TYR A 42 16.59 -32.43 7.65
C TYR A 42 17.40 -31.27 7.14
N THR A 43 18.61 -31.52 6.64
CA THR A 43 19.43 -30.50 6.02
C THR A 43 19.12 -30.47 4.52
N LEU A 44 18.57 -29.37 4.06
CA LEU A 44 18.17 -29.16 2.68
C LEU A 44 19.11 -28.18 2.01
N LYS A 45 19.43 -28.43 0.75
CA LYS A 45 20.18 -27.50 -0.10
C LYS A 45 19.20 -26.59 -0.83
N LEU A 46 19.41 -25.27 -0.77
CA LEU A 46 18.58 -24.31 -1.47
C LEU A 46 18.96 -24.27 -2.97
N ASN A 47 18.06 -24.72 -3.82
CA ASN A 47 18.27 -24.78 -5.27
C ASN A 47 17.70 -23.55 -6.00
N GLY A 48 16.73 -22.87 -5.42
CA GLY A 48 16.18 -21.65 -5.97
C GLY A 48 15.14 -21.00 -5.09
N ILE A 49 14.87 -19.74 -5.41
CA ILE A 49 13.84 -18.93 -4.74
C ILE A 49 12.64 -18.83 -5.68
N ILE A 50 11.48 -19.20 -5.19
CA ILE A 50 10.21 -19.20 -5.94
C ILE A 50 9.24 -18.18 -5.37
N ARG A 51 8.26 -17.80 -6.16
CA ARG A 51 7.13 -16.97 -5.69
C ARG A 51 5.99 -17.87 -5.21
N SER A 52 5.54 -17.60 -4.01
CA SER A 52 4.38 -18.27 -3.41
C SER A 52 3.49 -17.26 -2.71
N THR A 53 2.23 -17.56 -2.58
CA THR A 53 1.27 -16.75 -1.81
C THR A 53 1.40 -16.93 -0.31
N SER A 54 2.01 -18.04 0.13
CA SER A 54 2.24 -18.35 1.54
C SER A 54 3.69 -18.76 1.76
N GLU A 55 4.18 -18.64 3.00
CA GLU A 55 5.49 -19.18 3.36
C GLU A 55 5.49 -20.69 3.11
N CYS A 56 6.34 -21.16 2.24
CA CYS A 56 6.45 -22.58 1.89
C CYS A 56 7.87 -22.98 1.53
N VAL A 57 8.14 -24.26 1.79
CA VAL A 57 9.31 -24.97 1.29
C VAL A 57 8.77 -26.03 0.34
N VAL A 58 9.25 -26.02 -0.90
CA VAL A 58 8.85 -26.94 -1.96
C VAL A 58 10.01 -27.85 -2.29
N ILE A 59 9.78 -29.15 -2.26
CA ILE A 59 10.73 -30.20 -2.65
C ILE A 59 10.04 -31.16 -3.60
N THR A 60 10.80 -31.79 -4.48
CA THR A 60 10.27 -32.87 -5.33
C THR A 60 10.18 -34.16 -4.53
N GLU A 61 9.37 -35.10 -5.02
CA GLU A 61 9.20 -36.43 -4.43
C GLU A 61 10.54 -37.17 -4.40
N GLU A 62 11.27 -37.13 -5.52
CA GLU A 62 12.59 -37.76 -5.65
C GLU A 62 13.61 -37.20 -4.64
N TYR A 63 13.60 -35.88 -4.41
CA TYR A 63 14.48 -35.29 -3.41
C TYR A 63 14.08 -35.67 -1.97
N ALA A 64 12.77 -35.73 -1.69
CA ALA A 64 12.25 -36.19 -0.39
C ALA A 64 12.67 -37.63 -0.09
N ASP A 65 12.61 -38.50 -1.08
CA ASP A 65 13.03 -39.92 -0.97
C ASP A 65 14.53 -40.05 -0.68
N THR A 66 15.38 -39.24 -1.32
CA THR A 66 16.82 -39.25 -1.03
C THR A 66 17.14 -38.88 0.42
N LEU A 67 16.30 -38.09 1.05
CA LEU A 67 16.47 -37.66 2.45
C LEU A 67 15.68 -38.51 3.45
N ASN A 68 14.99 -39.55 2.98
CA ASN A 68 14.06 -40.39 3.78
C ASN A 68 13.02 -39.55 4.54
N ILE A 69 12.49 -38.50 3.87
CA ILE A 69 11.40 -37.71 4.39
C ILE A 69 10.10 -38.47 4.13
N TYR A 70 9.46 -38.95 5.21
CA TYR A 70 8.16 -39.59 5.09
C TYR A 70 7.07 -38.52 4.97
N TYR A 71 6.25 -38.60 3.93
CA TYR A 71 5.12 -37.69 3.68
C TYR A 71 3.88 -38.50 3.30
N THR A 72 2.72 -37.99 3.63
CA THR A 72 1.42 -38.50 3.17
C THR A 72 0.75 -37.42 2.36
N PRO A 73 0.37 -37.67 1.11
CA PRO A 73 -0.38 -36.69 0.31
C PRO A 73 -1.70 -36.35 1.01
N ASP A 74 -1.93 -35.09 1.31
CA ASP A 74 -3.15 -34.59 1.94
C ASP A 74 -4.09 -33.86 0.97
N SER A 75 -3.58 -33.48 -0.20
CA SER A 75 -4.31 -32.73 -1.21
C SER A 75 -3.93 -33.12 -2.63
N VAL A 76 -4.90 -33.11 -3.53
CA VAL A 76 -4.73 -33.40 -4.95
C VAL A 76 -5.27 -32.24 -5.78
N TYR A 77 -4.45 -31.73 -6.68
CA TYR A 77 -4.84 -30.73 -7.65
C TYR A 77 -5.21 -31.38 -8.97
N THR A 78 -6.43 -31.14 -9.45
CA THR A 78 -6.91 -31.68 -10.73
C THR A 78 -7.61 -30.62 -11.57
N LYS A 79 -7.52 -30.73 -12.89
CA LYS A 79 -8.22 -29.84 -13.83
C LYS A 79 -9.71 -30.17 -13.98
N THR A 80 -10.09 -31.42 -13.72
CA THR A 80 -11.46 -31.92 -13.88
C THR A 80 -11.87 -32.69 -12.66
N VAL A 81 -13.02 -32.34 -12.07
CA VAL A 81 -13.62 -33.06 -10.96
C VAL A 81 -14.80 -33.88 -11.49
N LYS A 82 -14.77 -35.20 -11.33
CA LYS A 82 -15.93 -36.04 -11.56
C LYS A 82 -16.97 -35.75 -10.47
N LYS A 83 -18.27 -35.73 -10.85
CA LYS A 83 -19.38 -35.38 -9.93
C LYS A 83 -19.44 -36.23 -8.65
N ASP A 84 -18.94 -37.44 -8.69
CA ASP A 84 -19.06 -38.44 -7.58
C ASP A 84 -17.97 -38.31 -6.51
N ILE A 85 -16.93 -37.45 -6.74
CA ILE A 85 -15.82 -37.31 -5.80
C ILE A 85 -16.26 -36.71 -4.45
N LYS A 86 -17.31 -35.86 -4.46
CA LYS A 86 -17.81 -35.21 -3.21
C LYS A 86 -18.47 -36.16 -2.23
N SER A 87 -18.83 -37.35 -2.67
CA SER A 87 -19.50 -38.38 -1.83
C SER A 87 -18.54 -39.40 -1.20
N ASP A 88 -17.25 -39.30 -1.51
CA ASP A 88 -16.23 -40.19 -0.95
C ASP A 88 -15.86 -39.75 0.47
N ALA A 89 -16.01 -40.70 1.42
CA ALA A 89 -15.70 -40.44 2.82
C ALA A 89 -14.21 -40.09 3.10
N ALA A 90 -13.33 -40.45 2.16
CA ALA A 90 -11.91 -40.11 2.23
C ALA A 90 -11.62 -38.63 1.89
N ILE A 91 -12.57 -37.93 1.24
CA ILE A 91 -12.40 -36.55 0.80
C ILE A 91 -13.06 -35.58 1.76
N LYS A 92 -12.24 -34.86 2.51
CA LYS A 92 -12.71 -33.88 3.50
C LYS A 92 -13.33 -32.65 2.84
N THR A 93 -12.72 -32.13 1.80
CA THR A 93 -13.16 -30.87 1.17
C THR A 93 -12.77 -30.83 -0.30
N VAL A 94 -13.69 -30.35 -1.14
CA VAL A 94 -13.42 -30.05 -2.55
C VAL A 94 -13.60 -28.56 -2.78
N GLN A 95 -12.54 -27.87 -3.14
CA GLN A 95 -12.57 -26.45 -3.46
C GLN A 95 -12.31 -26.25 -4.95
N SER A 96 -13.16 -25.50 -5.62
CA SER A 96 -12.90 -25.08 -6.99
C SER A 96 -12.06 -23.81 -7.01
N LYS A 97 -11.22 -23.67 -8.05
CA LYS A 97 -10.46 -22.42 -8.28
C LYS A 97 -11.39 -21.20 -8.31
N GLN A 98 -12.58 -21.35 -8.92
CA GLN A 98 -13.56 -20.28 -9.01
C GLN A 98 -14.07 -19.86 -7.62
N ALA A 99 -14.41 -20.81 -6.76
CA ALA A 99 -14.88 -20.51 -5.39
C ALA A 99 -13.82 -19.79 -4.55
N ILE A 100 -12.54 -20.15 -4.75
CA ILE A 100 -11.44 -19.45 -4.09
C ILE A 100 -11.32 -18.03 -4.62
N MET A 101 -11.39 -17.83 -5.95
CA MET A 101 -11.34 -16.50 -6.56
C MET A 101 -12.51 -15.63 -6.10
N ASP A 102 -13.73 -16.15 -6.09
CA ASP A 102 -14.93 -15.42 -5.63
C ASP A 102 -14.80 -14.99 -4.15
N SER A 103 -14.17 -15.83 -3.32
CA SER A 103 -13.89 -15.48 -1.92
C SER A 103 -12.86 -14.35 -1.80
N PHE A 104 -11.81 -14.39 -2.63
CA PHE A 104 -10.84 -13.31 -2.70
C PHE A 104 -11.44 -12.02 -3.24
N ASP A 105 -12.29 -12.08 -4.25
CA ASP A 105 -12.97 -10.91 -4.80
C ASP A 105 -13.86 -10.24 -3.74
N SER A 106 -14.62 -11.04 -2.98
CA SER A 106 -15.44 -10.54 -1.87
C SER A 106 -14.59 -9.89 -0.77
N PHE A 107 -13.44 -10.48 -0.45
CA PHE A 107 -12.50 -9.89 0.50
C PHE A 107 -11.91 -8.56 0.00
N LEU A 108 -11.54 -8.49 -1.29
CA LEU A 108 -11.05 -7.27 -1.92
C LEU A 108 -12.11 -6.17 -1.96
N GLU A 109 -13.38 -6.50 -2.17
CA GLU A 109 -14.49 -5.54 -2.14
C GLU A 109 -14.64 -4.91 -0.75
N ILE A 110 -14.60 -5.72 0.31
CA ILE A 110 -14.61 -5.24 1.70
C ILE A 110 -13.40 -4.34 1.96
N MET A 111 -12.22 -4.76 1.57
CA MET A 111 -11.00 -3.96 1.72
C MET A 111 -11.08 -2.63 0.98
N ASN A 112 -11.59 -2.63 -0.27
CA ASN A 112 -11.79 -1.41 -1.04
C ASN A 112 -12.75 -0.45 -0.35
N SER A 113 -13.84 -0.96 0.23
CA SER A 113 -14.77 -0.14 1.01
C SER A 113 -14.11 0.51 2.21
N MET A 114 -13.29 -0.23 2.96
CA MET A 114 -12.53 0.31 4.09
C MET A 114 -11.53 1.37 3.64
N ILE A 115 -10.79 1.12 2.55
CA ILE A 115 -9.83 2.08 1.98
C ILE A 115 -10.56 3.34 1.54
N PHE A 116 -11.73 3.24 0.92
CA PHE A 116 -12.54 4.39 0.50
C PHE A 116 -12.92 5.28 1.68
N VAL A 117 -13.36 4.68 2.80
CA VAL A 117 -13.68 5.41 4.03
C VAL A 117 -12.46 6.10 4.62
N LEU A 118 -11.32 5.40 4.67
CA LEU A 118 -10.06 5.97 5.18
C LEU A 118 -9.56 7.14 4.32
N VAL A 119 -9.57 6.97 3.00
CA VAL A 119 -9.18 8.04 2.06
C VAL A 119 -10.13 9.22 2.17
N GLY A 120 -11.45 8.96 2.25
CA GLY A 120 -12.46 10.01 2.46
C GLY A 120 -12.22 10.80 3.75
N GLY A 121 -11.99 10.10 4.86
CA GLY A 121 -11.66 10.71 6.15
C GLY A 121 -10.36 11.54 6.10
N ALA A 122 -9.33 11.01 5.46
CA ALA A 122 -8.05 11.72 5.28
C ALA A 122 -8.21 12.99 4.43
N LEU A 123 -9.03 12.93 3.37
CA LEU A 123 -9.34 14.10 2.54
C LEU A 123 -10.09 15.18 3.34
N VAL A 124 -11.11 14.81 4.10
CA VAL A 124 -11.86 15.76 4.96
C VAL A 124 -10.91 16.41 5.96
N LEU A 125 -10.09 15.62 6.63
CA LEU A 125 -9.09 16.15 7.57
C LEU A 125 -8.12 17.10 6.87
N GLY A 126 -7.61 16.72 5.71
CA GLY A 126 -6.72 17.57 4.90
C GLY A 126 -7.35 18.90 4.51
N ILE A 127 -8.62 18.90 4.08
CA ILE A 127 -9.38 20.11 3.75
C ILE A 127 -9.50 21.01 4.99
N VAL A 128 -9.87 20.46 6.15
CA VAL A 128 -10.03 21.24 7.38
C VAL A 128 -8.71 21.87 7.82
N VAL A 129 -7.62 21.10 7.81
CA VAL A 129 -6.28 21.57 8.18
C VAL A 129 -5.81 22.67 7.22
N LEU A 130 -5.89 22.44 5.91
CA LEU A 130 -5.50 23.42 4.90
C LEU A 130 -6.35 24.70 4.98
N TYR A 131 -7.66 24.57 5.24
CA TYR A 131 -8.53 25.71 5.42
C TYR A 131 -8.13 26.54 6.65
N ASN A 132 -7.90 25.88 7.80
CA ASN A 132 -7.48 26.55 9.02
C ASN A 132 -6.13 27.27 8.85
N LEU A 133 -5.13 26.60 8.25
CA LEU A 133 -3.84 27.22 7.93
C LEU A 133 -4.00 28.40 6.98
N GLY A 134 -4.86 28.25 5.96
CA GLY A 134 -5.14 29.33 5.02
C GLY A 134 -5.80 30.54 5.69
N VAL A 135 -6.75 30.32 6.58
CA VAL A 135 -7.41 31.39 7.34
C VAL A 135 -6.44 32.05 8.31
N MET A 136 -5.61 31.27 9.02
CA MET A 136 -4.60 31.77 9.93
C MET A 136 -3.58 32.65 9.20
N SER A 137 -3.02 32.15 8.10
CA SER A 137 -2.10 32.91 7.24
C SER A 137 -2.74 34.19 6.69
N TYR A 138 -4.05 34.16 6.39
CA TYR A 138 -4.81 35.33 5.98
C TYR A 138 -4.90 36.36 7.11
N THR A 139 -5.22 35.95 8.34
CA THR A 139 -5.37 36.86 9.48
C THR A 139 -4.03 37.48 9.91
N GLU A 140 -2.95 36.71 9.89
CA GLU A 140 -1.60 37.21 10.21
C GLU A 140 -1.14 38.27 9.21
N ARG A 141 -1.46 38.08 7.94
CA ARG A 141 -1.02 39.00 6.85
C ARG A 141 -2.10 40.01 6.45
N TYR A 142 -3.17 40.13 7.23
CA TYR A 142 -4.28 41.01 6.92
C TYR A 142 -3.83 42.46 6.74
N ARG A 143 -2.94 42.97 7.60
CA ARG A 143 -2.36 44.31 7.50
C ARG A 143 -1.50 44.50 6.24
N GLU A 144 -0.64 43.52 5.94
CA GLU A 144 0.21 43.54 4.74
C GLU A 144 -0.67 43.62 3.46
N MET A 145 -1.73 42.85 3.42
CA MET A 145 -2.66 42.83 2.30
C MET A 145 -3.46 44.14 2.18
N ALA A 146 -3.87 44.73 3.30
CA ALA A 146 -4.51 46.03 3.32
C ALA A 146 -3.57 47.13 2.78
N THR A 147 -2.31 47.10 3.19
CA THR A 147 -1.27 48.02 2.69
C THR A 147 -1.08 47.90 1.18
N LEU A 148 -0.98 46.67 0.66
CA LEU A 148 -0.86 46.39 -0.78
C LEU A 148 -2.09 46.92 -1.54
N LYS A 149 -3.27 46.82 -0.95
CA LYS A 149 -4.53 47.33 -1.54
C LYS A 149 -4.55 48.85 -1.59
N VAL A 150 -4.04 49.52 -0.56
CA VAL A 150 -3.88 51.01 -0.53
C VAL A 150 -2.90 51.49 -1.58
N VAL A 151 -1.83 50.72 -1.82
CA VAL A 151 -0.83 51.03 -2.87
C VAL A 151 -1.38 50.76 -4.28
N GLY A 152 -2.60 50.23 -4.41
CA GLY A 152 -3.31 50.06 -5.68
C GLY A 152 -3.22 48.68 -6.31
N PHE A 153 -2.78 47.67 -5.56
CA PHE A 153 -2.83 46.28 -6.04
C PHE A 153 -4.27 45.76 -6.11
N LYS A 154 -4.60 45.14 -7.25
CA LYS A 154 -5.91 44.53 -7.47
C LYS A 154 -6.06 43.28 -6.58
N ASP A 155 -7.28 43.04 -6.07
CA ASP A 155 -7.63 41.88 -5.22
C ASP A 155 -7.19 40.54 -5.82
N GLY A 156 -7.23 40.41 -7.15
CA GLY A 156 -6.77 39.18 -7.84
C GLY A 156 -5.27 38.95 -7.77
N LYS A 157 -4.44 39.99 -7.69
CA LYS A 157 -2.97 39.84 -7.53
C LYS A 157 -2.64 39.41 -6.09
N ILE A 158 -3.32 40.01 -5.12
CA ILE A 158 -3.17 39.66 -3.69
C ILE A 158 -3.62 38.20 -3.45
N GLY A 159 -4.77 37.81 -4.01
CA GLY A 159 -5.25 36.43 -3.94
C GLY A 159 -4.29 35.41 -4.57
N ARG A 160 -3.65 35.77 -5.71
CA ARG A 160 -2.65 34.88 -6.34
C ARG A 160 -1.41 34.67 -5.47
N LEU A 161 -0.99 35.68 -4.71
CA LEU A 161 0.13 35.56 -3.77
C LEU A 161 -0.16 34.55 -2.67
N LEU A 162 -1.36 34.62 -2.08
CA LEU A 162 -1.81 33.66 -1.06
C LEU A 162 -1.94 32.23 -1.62
N ILE A 163 -2.51 32.07 -2.81
CA ILE A 163 -2.62 30.79 -3.48
C ILE A 163 -1.21 30.21 -3.72
N GLY A 164 -0.28 31.04 -4.22
CA GLY A 164 1.10 30.61 -4.46
C GLY A 164 1.79 30.05 -3.21
N GLN A 165 1.58 30.69 -2.07
CA GLN A 165 2.15 30.22 -0.80
C GLN A 165 1.60 28.86 -0.38
N ASN A 166 0.28 28.66 -0.46
CA ASN A 166 -0.34 27.37 -0.14
C ASN A 166 0.08 26.27 -1.11
N MET A 167 0.30 26.62 -2.39
CA MET A 167 0.77 25.66 -3.40
C MET A 167 2.21 25.19 -3.11
N TRP A 168 3.09 26.06 -2.65
CA TRP A 168 4.44 25.67 -2.20
C TRP A 168 4.41 24.72 -1.02
N LEU A 169 3.55 24.99 -0.05
CA LEU A 169 3.37 24.12 1.12
C LEU A 169 2.85 22.73 0.71
N SER A 170 1.90 22.70 -0.21
CA SER A 170 1.37 21.46 -0.76
C SER A 170 2.43 20.68 -1.55
N LEU A 171 3.28 21.36 -2.31
CA LEU A 171 4.39 20.75 -3.04
C LEU A 171 5.36 20.04 -2.07
N LEU A 172 5.77 20.74 -1.01
CA LEU A 172 6.63 20.17 0.03
C LEU A 172 5.94 18.97 0.72
N GLY A 173 4.65 19.10 1.00
CA GLY A 173 3.85 18.00 1.56
C GLY A 173 3.82 16.75 0.67
N ILE A 174 3.73 16.92 -0.65
CA ILE A 174 3.77 15.81 -1.61
C ILE A 174 5.16 15.16 -1.66
N ILE A 175 6.22 15.99 -1.73
CA ILE A 175 7.62 15.48 -1.80
C ILE A 175 7.97 14.65 -0.57
N VAL A 176 7.49 15.01 0.61
CA VAL A 176 7.76 14.28 1.86
C VAL A 176 6.71 13.18 2.09
N GLY A 177 5.44 13.47 1.85
CA GLY A 177 4.33 12.59 2.18
C GLY A 177 4.28 11.32 1.31
N LEU A 178 4.57 11.42 0.02
CA LEU A 178 4.55 10.24 -0.86
C LEU A 178 5.61 9.18 -0.49
N PRO A 179 6.90 9.54 -0.32
CA PRO A 179 7.89 8.56 0.12
C PRO A 179 7.61 8.00 1.51
N LEU A 180 7.18 8.86 2.44
CA LEU A 180 6.83 8.43 3.79
C LEU A 180 5.64 7.46 3.79
N GLY A 181 4.61 7.73 2.99
CA GLY A 181 3.46 6.85 2.81
C GLY A 181 3.86 5.50 2.21
N ALA A 182 4.70 5.50 1.17
CA ALA A 182 5.21 4.29 0.55
C ALA A 182 6.04 3.46 1.55
N PHE A 183 6.95 4.09 2.29
CA PHE A 183 7.75 3.43 3.32
C PHE A 183 6.88 2.83 4.44
N THR A 184 5.89 3.58 4.90
CA THR A 184 4.97 3.11 5.95
C THR A 184 4.16 1.91 5.46
N LEU A 185 3.68 1.94 4.22
CA LEU A 185 2.93 0.83 3.63
C LEU A 185 3.80 -0.43 3.51
N ASP A 186 5.04 -0.31 3.02
CA ASP A 186 5.98 -1.43 2.92
C ASP A 186 6.28 -2.04 4.30
N TYR A 187 6.53 -1.19 5.29
CA TYR A 187 6.76 -1.63 6.66
C TYR A 187 5.54 -2.36 7.25
N LEU A 188 4.33 -1.83 7.05
CA LEU A 188 3.10 -2.46 7.54
C LEU A 188 2.86 -3.81 6.85
N LEU A 189 3.01 -3.90 5.53
CA LEU A 189 2.85 -5.15 4.80
C LEU A 189 3.83 -6.23 5.28
N LYS A 190 5.10 -5.86 5.50
CA LYS A 190 6.11 -6.78 6.02
C LYS A 190 5.81 -7.28 7.44
N LYS A 191 5.18 -6.45 8.26
CA LYS A 191 4.87 -6.79 9.67
C LYS A 191 3.53 -7.48 9.85
N MET A 192 2.51 -7.06 9.12
CA MET A 192 1.14 -7.60 9.29
C MET A 192 0.89 -8.86 8.46
N ALA A 193 1.50 -8.98 7.30
CA ALA A 193 1.34 -10.14 6.44
C ALA A 193 2.43 -11.19 6.74
N SER A 194 2.55 -11.63 8.01
CA SER A 194 3.61 -12.58 8.40
C SER A 194 3.47 -13.96 7.76
N GLU A 195 2.29 -14.34 7.32
CA GLU A 195 1.99 -15.66 6.74
C GLU A 195 1.85 -15.64 5.21
N TYR A 196 1.76 -14.43 4.61
CA TYR A 196 1.54 -14.27 3.17
C TYR A 196 2.67 -13.46 2.54
N GLU A 197 3.10 -13.88 1.36
CA GLU A 197 4.06 -13.14 0.56
C GLU A 197 3.34 -12.01 -0.20
N MET A 198 3.25 -10.84 0.41
CA MET A 198 2.68 -9.64 -0.21
C MET A 198 3.79 -8.66 -0.58
N ARG A 199 4.04 -8.52 -1.87
CA ARG A 199 4.96 -7.51 -2.38
C ARG A 199 4.23 -6.21 -2.65
N MET A 200 4.75 -5.11 -2.09
CA MET A 200 4.23 -3.79 -2.38
C MET A 200 4.48 -3.44 -3.85
N TYR A 201 3.41 -3.14 -4.58
CA TYR A 201 3.49 -2.59 -5.93
C TYR A 201 2.66 -1.32 -6.01
N ILE A 202 3.33 -0.17 -6.13
CA ILE A 202 2.66 1.11 -6.36
C ILE A 202 2.88 1.48 -7.83
N GLY A 203 1.82 1.38 -8.62
CA GLY A 203 1.84 1.75 -10.03
C GLY A 203 2.04 3.26 -10.22
N PRO A 204 2.64 3.69 -11.34
CA PRO A 204 2.83 5.12 -11.64
C PRO A 204 1.51 5.88 -11.67
N THR A 205 0.42 5.25 -12.05
CA THR A 205 -0.93 5.82 -12.04
C THR A 205 -1.35 6.25 -10.64
N THR A 206 -1.01 5.47 -9.60
CA THR A 206 -1.33 5.80 -8.20
C THR A 206 -0.63 7.07 -7.76
N TYR A 207 0.65 7.26 -8.13
CA TYR A 207 1.38 8.49 -7.84
C TYR A 207 0.73 9.70 -8.53
N ILE A 208 0.40 9.57 -9.81
CA ILE A 208 -0.24 10.66 -10.59
C ILE A 208 -1.58 11.04 -9.97
N VAL A 209 -2.42 10.07 -9.64
CA VAL A 209 -3.74 10.31 -9.03
C VAL A 209 -3.60 10.97 -7.66
N SER A 210 -2.68 10.49 -6.82
CA SER A 210 -2.43 11.07 -5.49
C SER A 210 -1.94 12.52 -5.56
N ILE A 211 -1.02 12.81 -6.48
CA ILE A 211 -0.52 14.16 -6.73
C ILE A 211 -1.66 15.05 -7.21
N ALA A 212 -2.39 14.62 -8.23
CA ALA A 212 -3.49 15.39 -8.81
C ALA A 212 -4.59 15.69 -7.78
N LEU A 213 -4.94 14.70 -6.95
CA LEU A 213 -5.94 14.85 -5.90
C LEU A 213 -5.48 15.84 -4.82
N THR A 214 -4.23 15.73 -4.36
CA THR A 214 -3.66 16.63 -3.36
C THR A 214 -3.60 18.07 -3.87
N PHE A 215 -3.11 18.28 -5.10
CA PHE A 215 -3.10 19.61 -5.73
C PHE A 215 -4.50 20.14 -5.96
N GLY A 216 -5.44 19.31 -6.40
CA GLY A 216 -6.83 19.69 -6.61
C GLY A 216 -7.49 20.20 -5.34
N VAL A 217 -7.34 19.44 -4.24
CA VAL A 217 -7.86 19.83 -2.92
C VAL A 217 -7.20 21.11 -2.42
N SER A 218 -5.87 21.20 -2.52
CA SER A 218 -5.13 22.40 -2.12
C SER A 218 -5.56 23.64 -2.90
N LEU A 219 -5.75 23.51 -4.21
CA LEU A 219 -6.24 24.59 -5.05
C LEU A 219 -7.67 25.02 -4.68
N LEU A 220 -8.56 24.06 -4.46
CA LEU A 220 -9.93 24.33 -4.02
C LEU A 220 -9.96 25.10 -2.70
N VAL A 221 -9.23 24.64 -1.70
CA VAL A 221 -9.15 25.32 -0.40
C VAL A 221 -8.54 26.70 -0.54
N SER A 222 -7.47 26.84 -1.30
CA SER A 222 -6.82 28.15 -1.56
C SER A 222 -7.77 29.13 -2.23
N LEU A 223 -8.58 28.66 -3.19
CA LEU A 223 -9.62 29.48 -3.82
C LEU A 223 -10.72 29.88 -2.83
N MET A 224 -11.13 29.00 -1.91
CA MET A 224 -12.11 29.32 -0.87
C MET A 224 -11.58 30.41 0.07
N VAL A 225 -10.33 30.29 0.52
CA VAL A 225 -9.68 31.29 1.37
C VAL A 225 -9.48 32.59 0.62
N ALA A 226 -9.03 32.57 -0.64
CA ALA A 226 -8.85 33.76 -1.46
C ALA A 226 -10.16 34.53 -1.73
N ARG A 227 -11.30 33.83 -1.83
CA ARG A 227 -12.62 34.48 -1.95
C ARG A 227 -12.99 35.28 -0.70
N LYS A 228 -12.56 34.86 0.48
CA LYS A 228 -12.76 35.61 1.73
C LYS A 228 -12.03 36.95 1.70
N ASN A 229 -10.93 37.05 0.92
CA ASN A 229 -10.12 38.24 0.75
C ASN A 229 -10.86 39.42 0.05
N LYS A 230 -11.92 39.13 -0.72
CA LYS A 230 -12.75 40.19 -1.35
C LYS A 230 -13.50 41.09 -0.37
N LYS A 231 -13.64 40.66 0.88
CA LYS A 231 -14.40 41.36 1.94
C LYS A 231 -13.49 42.12 2.91
N ILE A 232 -12.26 42.48 2.52
CA ILE A 232 -11.36 43.28 3.36
C ILE A 232 -11.91 44.71 3.41
N ASP A 233 -12.34 45.13 4.60
CA ASP A 233 -12.66 46.53 4.90
C ASP A 233 -11.37 47.26 5.24
N MET A 234 -10.95 48.16 4.31
CA MET A 234 -9.72 48.95 4.43
C MET A 234 -9.71 49.88 5.65
N VAL A 235 -10.89 50.35 6.04
CA VAL A 235 -11.04 51.29 7.16
C VAL A 235 -10.80 50.60 8.49
N GLU A 236 -11.31 49.36 8.65
CA GLU A 236 -11.16 48.56 9.87
C GLU A 236 -9.74 48.03 10.03
N ALA A 237 -9.08 47.68 8.91
CA ALA A 237 -7.69 47.19 8.89
C ALA A 237 -6.67 48.24 9.32
N LEU A 238 -6.94 49.50 9.09
CA LEU A 238 -6.07 50.63 9.43
C LEU A 238 -6.40 51.27 10.79
N LYS A 239 -7.65 51.19 11.25
CA LYS A 239 -8.08 51.72 12.57
C LYS A 239 -7.53 50.95 13.77
N GLY A 240 -7.11 49.72 13.61
CA GLY A 240 -6.54 48.89 14.68
C GLY A 240 -5.08 49.19 15.00
N ALA A 241 -4.57 50.39 14.67
CA ALA A 241 -3.20 50.84 14.89
C ALA A 241 -3.06 51.90 16.00
N GLU A 242 -4.11 52.13 16.80
CA GLU A 242 -4.06 52.91 18.05
C GLU A 242 -4.12 52.03 19.28
#